data_8b2cf3c4d7f6ef557f944fff1118a75a
#
_entry.id   8b2cf3c4d7f6ef557f944fff1118a75a
#
_cell.length_a   1.000
_cell.length_b   1.000
_cell.length_c   1.000
_cell.angle_alpha   90.00
_cell.angle_beta   90.00
_cell.angle_gamma   90.00
#
_symmetry.space_group_name_H-M   'P 1'
#
loop_
_entity.id
_entity.type
_entity.pdbx_description
1 polymer ?
#
loop_
_entity_poly.entity_id
_entity_poly.type
_entity_poly.pdbx_seq_one_letter_code
_entity_poly.pdbx_strand_id
1 'polypeptide(L)'
;MNSVIIINGSPRKDGNTAKMCRAFAEGVKLQLQDATVETVNLYDFDFKGCRSCFACKLKGSKNYGHCSVKDSIMPILEKAAQADILVFGSPIFLIDISAQMKAFLERLIFQFATYEAGYKTIAPKRCNVATIYTMNVPKEMFPETIVANIESFIGHVFNQPKRICAFNTYQFSDYSKYAVEVFDEESKRKYRDCIFPVELEAAFNMGMKMAENIE
;
A
#
# COMPACT_ATOMS: atom_id res chain seq x y z
N MET A 1 7.71 -20.34 7.29
CA MET A 1 8.09 -19.01 7.81
C MET A 1 7.17 -18.01 7.15
N ASN A 2 6.44 -17.25 7.95
CA ASN A 2 5.46 -16.29 7.43
C ASN A 2 6.13 -15.09 6.79
N SER A 3 5.63 -14.64 5.64
CA SER A 3 6.19 -13.54 4.85
C SER A 3 5.24 -12.35 4.84
N VAL A 4 5.72 -11.20 5.26
CA VAL A 4 5.00 -9.93 5.27
C VAL A 4 5.74 -8.93 4.40
N ILE A 5 5.06 -8.44 3.36
CA ILE A 5 5.62 -7.47 2.43
C ILE A 5 4.86 -6.14 2.56
N ILE A 6 5.58 -5.10 2.91
CA ILE A 6 5.06 -3.74 3.05
C ILE A 6 5.57 -2.90 1.90
N ILE A 7 4.68 -2.45 1.04
CA ILE A 7 4.99 -1.60 -0.11
C ILE A 7 4.73 -0.14 0.28
N ASN A 8 5.79 0.63 0.41
CA ASN A 8 5.72 2.06 0.70
C ASN A 8 5.80 2.88 -0.59
N GLY A 9 4.68 3.49 -0.98
CA GLY A 9 4.54 4.38 -2.15
C GLY A 9 4.82 5.85 -1.83
N SER A 10 5.45 6.16 -0.70
CA SER A 10 5.83 7.54 -0.36
C SER A 10 7.25 7.85 -0.81
N PRO A 11 7.50 9.04 -1.41
CA PRO A 11 8.86 9.49 -1.72
C PRO A 11 9.65 9.85 -0.44
N ARG A 12 8.96 10.05 0.68
CA ARG A 12 9.57 10.43 1.96
C ARG A 12 9.73 9.19 2.84
N LYS A 13 10.97 8.69 2.98
CA LYS A 13 11.28 7.48 3.77
C LYS A 13 10.96 7.61 5.27
N ASP A 14 10.88 8.84 5.78
CA ASP A 14 10.51 9.17 7.17
C ASP A 14 9.24 10.01 7.28
N GLY A 15 8.45 10.06 6.20
CA GLY A 15 7.15 10.73 6.16
C GLY A 15 6.06 9.96 6.91
N ASN A 16 4.87 10.55 6.95
CA ASN A 16 3.73 10.00 7.70
C ASN A 16 3.37 8.58 7.24
N THR A 17 3.31 8.33 5.93
CA THR A 17 3.04 6.99 5.38
C THR A 17 4.06 5.96 5.87
N ALA A 18 5.35 6.29 5.80
CA ALA A 18 6.42 5.40 6.24
C ALA A 18 6.37 5.12 7.75
N LYS A 19 6.00 6.12 8.57
CA LYS A 19 5.80 5.94 10.02
C LYS A 19 4.67 4.98 10.32
N MET A 20 3.53 5.10 9.62
CA MET A 20 2.41 4.18 9.77
C MET A 20 2.75 2.77 9.31
N CYS A 21 3.47 2.62 8.19
CA CYS A 21 3.98 1.33 7.73
C CYS A 21 4.93 0.68 8.76
N ARG A 22 5.81 1.47 9.40
CA ARG A 22 6.69 0.97 10.46
C ARG A 22 5.90 0.51 11.69
N ALA A 23 4.93 1.31 12.14
CA ALA A 23 4.08 0.93 13.27
C ALA A 23 3.34 -0.40 13.00
N PHE A 24 2.80 -0.58 11.78
CA PHE A 24 2.21 -1.85 11.37
C PHE A 24 3.24 -3.00 11.43
N ALA A 25 4.45 -2.79 10.89
CA ALA A 25 5.52 -3.78 10.90
C ALA A 25 5.92 -4.20 12.32
N GLU A 26 5.99 -3.24 13.24
CA GLU A 26 6.29 -3.49 14.66
C GLU A 26 5.20 -4.34 15.33
N GLY A 27 3.92 -4.05 15.03
CA GLY A 27 2.81 -4.87 15.49
C GLY A 27 2.87 -6.31 15.00
N VAL A 28 3.20 -6.52 13.71
CA VAL A 28 3.41 -7.87 13.16
C VAL A 28 4.54 -8.59 13.88
N LYS A 29 5.71 -7.94 14.03
CA LYS A 29 6.90 -8.55 14.67
C LYS A 29 6.67 -8.89 16.13
N LEU A 30 5.85 -8.12 16.84
CA LEU A 30 5.50 -8.44 18.21
C LEU A 30 4.71 -9.76 18.30
N GLN A 31 3.76 -9.96 17.36
CA GLN A 31 2.88 -11.13 17.36
C GLN A 31 3.53 -12.36 16.72
N LEU A 32 4.34 -12.16 15.66
CA LEU A 32 5.00 -13.23 14.91
C LEU A 32 6.52 -12.99 14.87
N GLN A 33 7.21 -13.43 15.92
CA GLN A 33 8.67 -13.20 16.06
C GLN A 33 9.50 -13.82 14.93
N ASP A 34 9.04 -14.93 14.36
CA ASP A 34 9.71 -15.65 13.27
C ASP A 34 9.29 -15.19 11.86
N ALA A 35 8.42 -14.16 11.75
CA ALA A 35 8.01 -13.66 10.45
C ALA A 35 9.12 -12.85 9.76
N THR A 36 9.28 -13.07 8.47
CA THR A 36 10.08 -12.17 7.63
C THR A 36 9.23 -10.96 7.27
N VAL A 37 9.60 -9.78 7.77
CA VAL A 37 8.93 -8.51 7.46
C VAL A 37 9.86 -7.65 6.61
N GLU A 38 9.51 -7.47 5.34
CA GLU A 38 10.27 -6.65 4.37
C GLU A 38 9.49 -5.39 4.03
N THR A 39 10.12 -4.22 4.13
CA THR A 39 9.57 -2.94 3.65
C THR A 39 10.27 -2.53 2.37
N VAL A 40 9.50 -2.33 1.31
CA VAL A 40 9.95 -1.91 -0.01
C VAL A 40 9.53 -0.47 -0.26
N ASN A 41 10.49 0.42 -0.47
CA ASN A 41 10.21 1.81 -0.85
C ASN A 41 10.20 1.91 -2.37
N LEU A 42 9.04 2.15 -2.97
CA LEU A 42 8.89 2.14 -4.43
C LEU A 42 9.74 3.22 -5.15
N TYR A 43 10.05 4.32 -4.46
CA TYR A 43 10.89 5.38 -5.01
C TYR A 43 12.39 5.03 -5.06
N ASP A 44 12.79 3.87 -4.55
CA ASP A 44 14.17 3.36 -4.72
C ASP A 44 14.34 2.57 -6.02
N PHE A 45 13.25 2.36 -6.78
CA PHE A 45 13.24 1.58 -8.01
C PHE A 45 12.87 2.45 -9.21
N ASP A 46 13.59 2.26 -10.32
CA ASP A 46 13.18 2.79 -11.61
C ASP A 46 12.33 1.74 -12.34
N PHE A 47 11.02 2.00 -12.43
CA PHE A 47 10.07 1.13 -13.10
C PHE A 47 8.86 1.92 -13.62
N LYS A 48 8.14 1.31 -14.54
CA LYS A 48 6.92 1.86 -15.13
C LYS A 48 5.72 0.95 -14.82
N GLY A 49 4.53 1.52 -14.92
CA GLY A 49 3.25 0.79 -14.81
C GLY A 49 3.07 -0.25 -15.92
N CYS A 50 1.90 -0.85 -15.97
CA CYS A 50 1.55 -1.84 -16.98
C CYS A 50 1.51 -1.20 -18.37
N ARG A 51 2.23 -1.78 -19.33
CA ARG A 51 2.26 -1.31 -20.74
C ARG A 51 1.33 -2.09 -21.66
N SER A 52 0.38 -2.84 -21.11
CA SER A 52 -0.62 -3.59 -21.88
C SER A 52 -0.05 -4.53 -22.96
N CYS A 53 1.07 -5.20 -22.68
CA CYS A 53 1.68 -6.15 -23.63
C CYS A 53 0.96 -7.50 -23.65
N PHE A 54 0.06 -7.77 -22.71
CA PHE A 54 -0.76 -8.98 -22.55
C PHE A 54 0.00 -10.30 -22.46
N ALA A 55 1.32 -10.29 -22.28
CA ALA A 55 2.10 -11.53 -22.15
C ALA A 55 1.62 -12.40 -20.97
N CYS A 56 1.18 -11.75 -19.86
CA CYS A 56 0.60 -12.45 -18.70
C CYS A 56 -0.80 -13.06 -18.96
N LYS A 57 -1.41 -12.81 -20.13
CA LYS A 57 -2.71 -13.35 -20.54
C LYS A 57 -2.62 -14.40 -21.66
N LEU A 58 -1.43 -14.58 -22.21
CA LEU A 58 -1.24 -15.47 -23.36
C LEU A 58 -1.26 -16.93 -22.89
N LYS A 59 -2.30 -17.67 -23.27
CA LYS A 59 -2.49 -19.09 -22.95
C LYS A 59 -1.32 -19.94 -23.46
N GLY A 60 -0.85 -20.86 -22.64
CA GLY A 60 0.28 -21.74 -22.96
C GLY A 60 1.65 -21.05 -22.92
N SER A 61 1.70 -19.75 -22.65
CA SER A 61 2.95 -19.03 -22.45
C SER A 61 3.53 -19.29 -21.06
N LYS A 62 4.86 -19.34 -20.96
CA LYS A 62 5.56 -19.34 -19.68
C LYS A 62 5.29 -18.09 -18.81
N ASN A 63 4.79 -17.03 -19.43
CA ASN A 63 4.45 -15.79 -18.74
C ASN A 63 2.97 -15.71 -18.34
N TYR A 64 2.16 -16.77 -18.55
CA TYR A 64 0.77 -16.74 -18.10
C TYR A 64 0.71 -16.57 -16.58
N GLY A 65 0.00 -15.52 -16.11
CA GLY A 65 -0.03 -15.14 -14.70
C GLY A 65 1.25 -14.43 -14.18
N HIS A 66 2.20 -14.09 -15.08
CA HIS A 66 3.45 -13.41 -14.69
C HIS A 66 3.71 -12.18 -15.58
N CYS A 67 4.15 -11.08 -14.95
CA CYS A 67 4.56 -9.91 -15.71
C CYS A 67 5.85 -10.20 -16.48
N SER A 68 5.87 -9.97 -17.80
CA SER A 68 7.04 -10.23 -18.65
C SER A 68 8.07 -9.10 -18.70
N VAL A 69 7.75 -7.95 -18.08
CA VAL A 69 8.64 -6.78 -18.06
C VAL A 69 9.78 -7.05 -17.07
N LYS A 70 10.99 -7.16 -17.60
CA LYS A 70 12.20 -7.36 -16.80
C LYS A 70 12.77 -6.01 -16.38
N ASP A 71 12.60 -5.65 -15.13
CA ASP A 71 13.14 -4.46 -14.50
C ASP A 71 13.37 -4.70 -13.00
N SER A 72 13.83 -3.67 -12.29
CA SER A 72 14.21 -3.77 -10.88
C SER A 72 13.04 -4.12 -9.93
N ILE A 73 11.78 -3.85 -10.32
CA ILE A 73 10.61 -4.13 -9.49
C ILE A 73 10.06 -5.56 -9.67
N MET A 74 10.46 -6.28 -10.73
CA MET A 74 9.94 -7.62 -11.01
C MET A 74 10.12 -8.61 -9.84
N PRO A 75 11.28 -8.71 -9.18
CA PRO A 75 11.44 -9.60 -8.02
C PRO A 75 10.51 -9.27 -6.86
N ILE A 76 10.16 -7.98 -6.70
CA ILE A 76 9.23 -7.53 -5.66
C ILE A 76 7.80 -7.94 -5.99
N LEU A 77 7.39 -7.89 -7.27
CA LEU A 77 6.09 -8.40 -7.70
C LEU A 77 5.95 -9.90 -7.39
N GLU A 78 7.00 -10.69 -7.62
CA GLU A 78 7.03 -12.13 -7.33
C GLU A 78 6.94 -12.40 -5.82
N LYS A 79 7.71 -11.69 -5.00
CA LYS A 79 7.63 -11.78 -3.54
C LYS A 79 6.24 -11.40 -3.02
N ALA A 80 5.68 -10.28 -3.51
CA ALA A 80 4.35 -9.81 -3.12
C ALA A 80 3.26 -10.85 -3.44
N ALA A 81 3.38 -11.57 -4.55
CA ALA A 81 2.44 -12.61 -4.94
C ALA A 81 2.42 -13.82 -3.99
N GLN A 82 3.50 -14.05 -3.25
CA GLN A 82 3.67 -15.18 -2.33
C GLN A 82 3.53 -14.79 -0.85
N ALA A 83 3.32 -13.51 -0.56
CA ALA A 83 3.24 -13.03 0.81
C ALA A 83 2.01 -13.56 1.56
N ASP A 84 2.12 -13.71 2.88
CA ASP A 84 1.00 -14.02 3.78
C ASP A 84 0.21 -12.76 4.14
N ILE A 85 0.94 -11.65 4.30
CA ILE A 85 0.34 -10.31 4.48
C ILE A 85 0.97 -9.35 3.46
N LEU A 86 0.10 -8.61 2.75
CA LEU A 86 0.49 -7.47 1.91
C LEU A 86 0.00 -6.18 2.53
N VAL A 87 0.87 -5.17 2.56
CA VAL A 87 0.51 -3.82 3.00
C VAL A 87 0.85 -2.82 1.90
N PHE A 88 -0.13 -2.00 1.52
CA PHE A 88 0.05 -0.94 0.55
C PHE A 88 -0.09 0.41 1.25
N GLY A 89 1.05 1.07 1.54
CA GLY A 89 1.09 2.39 2.13
C GLY A 89 1.28 3.47 1.07
N SER A 90 0.35 4.41 0.94
CA SER A 90 0.43 5.49 -0.03
C SER A 90 0.03 6.85 0.55
N PRO A 91 0.79 7.92 0.29
CA PRO A 91 0.23 9.24 0.42
C PRO A 91 -0.84 9.45 -0.66
N ILE A 92 -1.83 10.29 -0.34
CA ILE A 92 -2.82 10.75 -1.32
C ILE A 92 -2.30 12.02 -1.97
N PHE A 93 -2.06 11.96 -3.29
CA PHE A 93 -1.62 13.06 -4.12
C PHE A 93 -2.70 13.32 -5.19
N LEU A 94 -3.12 14.59 -5.34
CA LEU A 94 -4.15 14.97 -6.30
C LEU A 94 -5.42 14.09 -6.19
N ILE A 95 -5.80 13.79 -4.95
CA ILE A 95 -6.97 12.97 -4.61
C ILE A 95 -6.87 11.49 -5.07
N ASP A 96 -5.69 10.97 -5.35
CA ASP A 96 -5.45 9.55 -5.68
C ASP A 96 -4.19 9.04 -4.97
N ILE A 97 -3.97 7.74 -5.01
CA ILE A 97 -2.72 7.12 -4.55
C ILE A 97 -1.53 7.64 -5.36
N SER A 98 -0.33 7.58 -4.81
CA SER A 98 0.88 8.03 -5.51
C SER A 98 1.06 7.29 -6.85
N ALA A 99 1.62 7.97 -7.85
CA ALA A 99 1.87 7.40 -9.17
C ALA A 99 2.69 6.10 -9.12
N GLN A 100 3.69 6.03 -8.23
CA GLN A 100 4.50 4.82 -8.06
C GLN A 100 3.70 3.66 -7.47
N MET A 101 2.82 3.93 -6.50
CA MET A 101 1.92 2.90 -5.98
C MET A 101 0.94 2.43 -7.05
N LYS A 102 0.37 3.34 -7.85
CA LYS A 102 -0.51 3.00 -8.96
C LYS A 102 0.20 2.12 -9.99
N ALA A 103 1.40 2.51 -10.41
CA ALA A 103 2.22 1.75 -11.36
C ALA A 103 2.55 0.34 -10.85
N PHE A 104 2.84 0.20 -9.56
CA PHE A 104 3.07 -1.09 -8.93
C PHE A 104 1.81 -1.97 -8.93
N LEU A 105 0.68 -1.42 -8.47
CA LEU A 105 -0.60 -2.13 -8.40
C LEU A 105 -1.11 -2.54 -9.78
N GLU A 106 -0.97 -1.69 -10.81
CA GLU A 106 -1.31 -2.07 -12.18
C GLU A 106 -0.61 -3.36 -12.62
N ARG A 107 0.67 -3.52 -12.28
CA ARG A 107 1.42 -4.71 -12.66
C ARG A 107 1.09 -5.90 -11.78
N LEU A 108 1.01 -5.69 -10.46
CA LEU A 108 0.74 -6.76 -9.49
C LEU A 108 -0.68 -7.34 -9.68
N ILE A 109 -1.68 -6.49 -9.84
CA ILE A 109 -3.07 -6.91 -9.94
C ILE A 109 -3.37 -7.47 -11.33
N PHE A 110 -2.98 -6.75 -12.38
CA PHE A 110 -3.34 -7.13 -13.74
C PHE A 110 -2.81 -8.50 -14.14
N GLN A 111 -1.62 -8.91 -13.70
CA GLN A 111 -1.09 -10.25 -14.06
C GLN A 111 -1.99 -11.40 -13.58
N PHE A 112 -2.73 -11.22 -12.47
CA PHE A 112 -3.55 -12.26 -11.86
C PHE A 112 -5.03 -12.17 -12.17
N ALA A 113 -5.56 -11.01 -12.56
CA ALA A 113 -6.93 -10.87 -13.01
C ALA A 113 -7.11 -11.53 -14.38
N THR A 114 -8.07 -12.46 -14.52
CA THR A 114 -8.31 -13.14 -15.81
C THR A 114 -9.47 -12.50 -16.58
N TYR A 115 -9.53 -12.76 -17.89
CA TYR A 115 -10.69 -12.47 -18.76
C TYR A 115 -11.58 -13.70 -18.98
N GLU A 116 -11.44 -14.70 -18.15
CA GLU A 116 -12.29 -15.89 -18.18
C GLU A 116 -13.67 -15.57 -17.59
N ALA A 117 -14.65 -16.41 -17.89
CA ALA A 117 -16.00 -16.25 -17.36
C ALA A 117 -15.96 -16.20 -15.82
N GLY A 118 -16.57 -15.14 -15.25
CA GLY A 118 -16.57 -14.88 -13.83
C GLY A 118 -15.33 -14.12 -13.32
N TYR A 119 -14.46 -13.62 -14.20
CA TYR A 119 -13.28 -12.81 -13.85
C TYR A 119 -12.44 -13.41 -12.71
N LYS A 120 -12.13 -14.69 -12.79
CA LYS A 120 -11.40 -15.39 -11.72
C LYS A 120 -9.99 -14.84 -11.53
N THR A 121 -9.51 -14.87 -10.31
CA THR A 121 -8.08 -14.64 -10.03
C THR A 121 -7.28 -15.92 -10.23
N ILE A 122 -6.05 -15.77 -10.73
CA ILE A 122 -5.03 -16.84 -10.80
C ILE A 122 -3.84 -16.51 -9.90
N ALA A 123 -4.04 -15.64 -8.92
CA ALA A 123 -3.01 -15.39 -7.91
C ALA A 123 -2.64 -16.71 -7.20
N PRO A 124 -1.35 -16.96 -6.96
CA PRO A 124 -0.89 -18.21 -6.36
C PRO A 124 -1.42 -18.39 -4.92
N LYS A 125 -1.75 -17.28 -4.28
CA LYS A 125 -2.22 -17.25 -2.90
C LYS A 125 -3.20 -16.10 -2.70
N ARG A 126 -4.24 -16.32 -1.89
CA ARG A 126 -5.07 -15.26 -1.33
C ARG A 126 -4.51 -14.88 0.04
N CYS A 127 -3.89 -13.72 0.11
CA CYS A 127 -3.26 -13.22 1.34
C CYS A 127 -4.12 -12.17 2.04
N ASN A 128 -3.83 -11.95 3.32
CA ASN A 128 -4.40 -10.82 4.06
C ASN A 128 -3.81 -9.50 3.56
N VAL A 129 -4.66 -8.48 3.34
CA VAL A 129 -4.22 -7.20 2.81
C VAL A 129 -4.60 -6.06 3.73
N ALA A 130 -3.68 -5.11 3.93
CA ALA A 130 -3.94 -3.80 4.54
C ALA A 130 -3.61 -2.68 3.56
N THR A 131 -4.39 -1.59 3.63
CA THR A 131 -4.10 -0.32 2.96
C THR A 131 -3.93 0.79 4.00
N ILE A 132 -2.89 1.59 3.82
CA ILE A 132 -2.55 2.72 4.70
C ILE A 132 -2.46 3.98 3.85
N TYR A 133 -3.37 4.93 4.10
CA TYR A 133 -3.39 6.19 3.36
C TYR A 133 -3.12 7.37 4.28
N THR A 134 -2.27 8.28 3.84
CA THR A 134 -1.98 9.53 4.58
C THR A 134 -2.23 10.73 3.69
N MET A 135 -2.88 11.75 4.22
CA MET A 135 -3.30 12.90 3.44
C MET A 135 -3.30 14.20 4.21
N ASN A 136 -3.13 15.28 3.46
CA ASN A 136 -3.13 16.64 4.01
C ASN A 136 -4.54 17.18 4.31
N VAL A 137 -5.55 16.65 3.64
CA VAL A 137 -6.95 17.09 3.80
C VAL A 137 -7.59 16.46 5.03
N PRO A 138 -8.55 17.15 5.68
CA PRO A 138 -9.35 16.57 6.76
C PRO A 138 -10.30 15.48 6.21
N LYS A 139 -10.82 14.65 7.10
CA LYS A 139 -11.62 13.47 6.76
C LYS A 139 -12.85 13.82 5.92
N GLU A 140 -13.50 14.93 6.23
CA GLU A 140 -14.73 15.40 5.59
C GLU A 140 -14.51 15.79 4.12
N MET A 141 -13.27 16.09 3.75
CA MET A 141 -12.90 16.47 2.38
C MET A 141 -12.37 15.30 1.54
N PHE A 142 -12.26 14.10 2.12
CA PHE A 142 -11.74 12.94 1.40
C PHE A 142 -12.88 12.04 0.90
N PRO A 143 -13.11 11.97 -0.43
CA PRO A 143 -14.10 11.05 -0.98
C PRO A 143 -13.57 9.60 -0.91
N GLU A 144 -14.10 8.79 -0.02
CA GLU A 144 -13.67 7.39 0.18
C GLU A 144 -13.78 6.53 -1.09
N THR A 145 -14.63 6.91 -2.03
CA THR A 145 -14.81 6.23 -3.32
C THR A 145 -13.53 6.15 -4.15
N ILE A 146 -12.60 7.08 -3.96
CA ILE A 146 -11.33 7.16 -4.69
C ILE A 146 -10.48 5.90 -4.47
N VAL A 147 -10.30 5.53 -3.22
CA VAL A 147 -9.50 4.35 -2.87
C VAL A 147 -10.34 3.06 -2.91
N ALA A 148 -11.67 3.16 -2.79
CA ALA A 148 -12.57 2.01 -2.83
C ALA A 148 -12.48 1.24 -4.15
N ASN A 149 -12.31 1.92 -5.29
CA ASN A 149 -12.17 1.27 -6.58
C ASN A 149 -10.92 0.41 -6.67
N ILE A 150 -9.75 0.94 -6.27
CA ILE A 150 -8.52 0.16 -6.31
C ILE A 150 -8.54 -0.98 -5.28
N GLU A 151 -9.13 -0.75 -4.09
CA GLU A 151 -9.30 -1.78 -3.09
C GLU A 151 -10.23 -2.91 -3.53
N SER A 152 -11.27 -2.60 -4.32
CA SER A 152 -12.12 -3.61 -4.93
C SER A 152 -11.32 -4.54 -5.86
N PHE A 153 -10.42 -3.98 -6.68
CA PHE A 153 -9.53 -4.81 -7.52
C PHE A 153 -8.50 -5.59 -6.70
N ILE A 154 -7.95 -5.00 -5.65
CA ILE A 154 -7.06 -5.72 -4.72
C ILE A 154 -7.83 -6.90 -4.10
N GLY A 155 -9.05 -6.65 -3.61
CA GLY A 155 -9.91 -7.67 -3.00
C GLY A 155 -10.36 -8.76 -3.97
N HIS A 156 -10.48 -8.42 -5.26
CA HIS A 156 -10.75 -9.42 -6.30
C HIS A 156 -9.59 -10.40 -6.49
N VAL A 157 -8.35 -9.91 -6.46
CA VAL A 157 -7.15 -10.74 -6.67
C VAL A 157 -6.69 -11.43 -5.39
N PHE A 158 -6.66 -10.71 -4.29
CA PHE A 158 -6.28 -11.18 -2.94
C PHE A 158 -7.51 -11.19 -2.02
N ASN A 159 -7.35 -10.87 -0.75
CA ASN A 159 -8.49 -10.63 0.15
C ASN A 159 -8.82 -9.13 0.22
N GLN A 160 -10.08 -8.81 0.59
CA GLN A 160 -10.52 -7.43 0.76
C GLN A 160 -9.63 -6.71 1.77
N PRO A 161 -9.04 -5.55 1.41
CA PRO A 161 -8.13 -4.83 2.30
C PRO A 161 -8.82 -4.32 3.58
N LYS A 162 -8.09 -4.37 4.68
CA LYS A 162 -8.39 -3.57 5.88
C LYS A 162 -7.71 -2.22 5.74
N ARG A 163 -8.47 -1.14 5.87
CA ARG A 163 -8.01 0.23 5.62
C ARG A 163 -7.71 0.98 6.91
N ILE A 164 -6.61 1.74 6.92
CA ILE A 164 -6.34 2.81 7.87
C ILE A 164 -6.01 4.10 7.10
N CYS A 165 -6.55 5.22 7.58
CA CYS A 165 -6.26 6.55 7.05
C CYS A 165 -5.71 7.45 8.16
N ALA A 166 -4.74 8.31 7.81
CA ALA A 166 -4.34 9.46 8.60
C ALA A 166 -4.66 10.73 7.80
N PHE A 167 -5.52 11.54 8.36
CA PHE A 167 -6.02 12.78 7.75
C PHE A 167 -5.27 14.00 8.29
N ASN A 168 -5.44 15.15 7.67
CA ASN A 168 -4.91 16.43 8.12
C ASN A 168 -3.44 16.39 8.59
N THR A 169 -2.62 15.53 7.95
CA THR A 169 -1.26 15.25 8.41
C THR A 169 -0.34 16.47 8.27
N TYR A 170 0.60 16.62 9.22
CA TYR A 170 1.62 17.65 9.21
C TYR A 170 2.64 17.36 8.11
N GLN A 171 2.89 18.32 7.20
CA GLN A 171 3.66 18.07 5.97
C GLN A 171 5.06 18.67 5.99
N PHE A 172 5.22 19.88 6.53
CA PHE A 172 6.45 20.65 6.45
C PHE A 172 7.13 20.74 7.81
N SER A 173 8.44 20.74 7.84
CA SER A 173 9.21 20.98 9.06
C SER A 173 9.09 22.43 9.56
N ASP A 174 8.85 23.35 8.63
CA ASP A 174 8.76 24.78 8.87
C ASP A 174 7.80 25.38 7.84
N TYR A 175 6.58 25.69 8.28
CA TYR A 175 5.52 26.25 7.43
C TYR A 175 5.79 27.66 6.95
N SER A 176 6.60 28.45 7.66
CA SER A 176 6.91 29.82 7.28
C SER A 176 7.68 29.94 5.96
N LYS A 177 8.29 28.84 5.51
CA LYS A 177 9.05 28.76 4.26
C LYS A 177 8.20 28.47 3.02
N TYR A 178 6.90 28.23 3.21
CA TYR A 178 6.00 27.83 2.14
C TYR A 178 4.80 28.75 2.05
N ALA A 179 4.32 29.01 0.86
CA ALA A 179 3.08 29.71 0.63
C ALA A 179 1.91 28.79 0.99
N VAL A 180 1.42 28.86 2.22
CA VAL A 180 0.37 27.98 2.76
C VAL A 180 -0.68 28.85 3.46
N GLU A 181 -1.65 29.33 2.69
CA GLU A 181 -2.75 30.14 3.23
C GLU A 181 -4.03 29.34 3.51
N VAL A 182 -4.17 28.21 2.84
CA VAL A 182 -5.39 27.37 2.89
C VAL A 182 -5.45 26.49 4.13
N PHE A 183 -4.30 26.18 4.70
CA PHE A 183 -4.19 25.24 5.83
C PHE A 183 -3.75 25.95 7.11
N ASP A 184 -4.51 25.77 8.18
CA ASP A 184 -4.13 26.23 9.51
C ASP A 184 -3.02 25.34 10.11
N GLU A 185 -1.81 25.90 10.26
CA GLU A 185 -0.67 25.18 10.82
C GLU A 185 -0.91 24.75 12.27
N GLU A 186 -1.59 25.56 13.09
CA GLU A 186 -1.85 25.23 14.48
C GLU A 186 -2.74 23.99 14.59
N SER A 187 -3.79 23.90 13.80
CA SER A 187 -4.64 22.72 13.68
C SER A 187 -3.84 21.48 13.27
N LYS A 188 -2.96 21.60 12.27
CA LYS A 188 -2.12 20.50 11.83
C LYS A 188 -1.10 20.06 12.88
N ARG A 189 -0.51 20.99 13.61
CA ARG A 189 0.39 20.71 14.72
C ARG A 189 -0.33 19.98 15.85
N LYS A 190 -1.51 20.45 16.22
CA LYS A 190 -2.36 19.78 17.21
C LYS A 190 -2.73 18.36 16.78
N TYR A 191 -3.05 18.18 15.49
CA TYR A 191 -3.32 16.86 14.93
C TYR A 191 -2.10 15.94 15.03
N ARG A 192 -0.92 16.42 14.61
CA ARG A 192 0.35 15.68 14.71
C ARG A 192 0.65 15.23 16.14
N ASP A 193 0.41 16.11 17.12
CA ASP A 193 0.81 15.88 18.51
C ASP A 193 -0.22 15.04 19.29
N CYS A 194 -1.52 15.11 18.92
CA CYS A 194 -2.60 14.47 19.67
C CYS A 194 -3.29 13.31 18.94
N ILE A 195 -3.46 13.40 17.62
CA ILE A 195 -4.25 12.42 16.86
C ILE A 195 -3.36 11.42 16.11
N PHE A 196 -2.30 11.90 15.46
CA PHE A 196 -1.42 11.02 14.70
C PHE A 196 -0.79 9.89 15.53
N PRO A 197 -0.43 10.08 16.83
CA PRO A 197 -0.01 8.97 17.70
C PRO A 197 -1.08 7.87 17.85
N VAL A 198 -2.36 8.25 17.93
CA VAL A 198 -3.48 7.28 17.99
C VAL A 198 -3.61 6.50 16.68
N GLU A 199 -3.39 7.16 15.55
CA GLU A 199 -3.39 6.51 14.24
C GLU A 199 -2.19 5.55 14.06
N LEU A 200 -1.02 5.90 14.62
CA LEU A 200 0.13 5.00 14.68
C LEU A 200 -0.17 3.75 15.52
N GLU A 201 -0.81 3.94 16.68
CA GLU A 201 -1.25 2.82 17.53
C GLU A 201 -2.30 1.95 16.82
N ALA A 202 -3.23 2.55 16.09
CA ALA A 202 -4.19 1.81 15.28
C ALA A 202 -3.51 0.97 14.18
N ALA A 203 -2.45 1.51 13.54
CA ALA A 203 -1.66 0.76 12.56
C ALA A 203 -0.90 -0.40 13.21
N PHE A 204 -0.30 -0.18 14.37
CA PHE A 204 0.36 -1.21 15.16
C PHE A 204 -0.60 -2.34 15.54
N ASN A 205 -1.77 -2.00 16.10
CA ASN A 205 -2.79 -2.96 16.51
C ASN A 205 -3.37 -3.72 15.32
N MET A 206 -3.49 -3.09 14.14
CA MET A 206 -3.88 -3.80 12.93
C MET A 206 -2.81 -4.81 12.51
N GLY A 207 -1.53 -4.47 12.60
CA GLY A 207 -0.43 -5.39 12.33
C GLY A 207 -0.49 -6.62 13.22
N MET A 208 -0.67 -6.44 14.52
CA MET A 208 -0.86 -7.54 15.49
C MET A 208 -2.04 -8.45 15.10
N LYS A 209 -3.22 -7.86 14.93
CA LYS A 209 -4.44 -8.61 14.61
C LYS A 209 -4.37 -9.37 13.27
N MET A 210 -3.67 -8.82 12.28
CA MET A 210 -3.50 -9.52 11.01
C MET A 210 -2.50 -10.66 11.13
N ALA A 211 -1.50 -10.51 11.98
CA ALA A 211 -0.53 -11.55 12.28
C ALA A 211 -1.15 -12.74 13.04
N GLU A 212 -2.09 -12.49 13.97
CA GLU A 212 -2.85 -13.53 14.67
C GLU A 212 -3.68 -14.42 13.74
N ASN A 213 -4.10 -13.89 12.59
CA ASN A 213 -4.99 -14.56 11.64
C ASN A 213 -4.24 -15.14 10.42
N ILE A 214 -2.95 -15.39 10.53
CA ILE A 214 -2.21 -16.19 9.54
C ILE A 214 -2.32 -17.65 9.94
N GLU A 215 -3.00 -18.44 9.12
CA GLU A 215 -3.06 -19.90 9.24
C GLU A 215 -1.77 -20.57 8.73
#